data_1d9ee3f6573815376122ea7c066f5824
#
_entry.id   1d9ee3f6573815376122ea7c066f5824
#
_cell.length_a   1.000
_cell.length_b   1.000
_cell.length_c   1.000
_cell.angle_alpha   90.00
_cell.angle_beta   90.00
_cell.angle_gamma   90.00
#
_symmetry.space_group_name_H-M   'P 1'
#
loop_
_entity.id
_entity.type
_entity.pdbx_description
1 polymer ?
#
loop_
_entity_poly.entity_id
_entity_poly.type
_entity_poly.pdbx_seq_one_letter_code
_entity_poly.pdbx_strand_id
1 'polypeptide(L)'
;MAKMEVKTSLLDNMIGVGDMVLLEPLNEETFINNLKKRFDHSEIYTYIGSVVISVNPYRSLPIYSPEKVEEYRNRNFYELSPHIFALSDEAYRSLRDQDKDQCILITGESGAGKTEASKLVMSYVAAVCGKGAEVNQVKEQLLQSNPVLEDLLEKSRVVKQPRGERNFHVFYQLLSGASEELLNKLKLERDFSRYNYLSLDSAKVNGVDDAANFRTVRNAMQIVGFMDHEAESVLAVVAAVLKLGNIEFKPESRVNGLDESKIKDKNELKEICELTGIDQSVLERAFSFRTVEAKQEKVSTTLNVAQAQTKVRKKVMGVLDIYGFEIFEDNSFEQFIINYCNEKLQQIFIELTLKEEQEEYIREDIEWTHIDYFNNAIICDLIENNTNGILAMLDEECLRPGTVTDETFLEKLNQVCATHQHFESRMSKCSRFLNDTSLPHSCFRIQHYAGKVLYQVEGFVDKNNDLLYRDLSQAMWKASHALIKSLFPEGNPAKINLKRPPTAGSQFKASVATLMKNLQTKNPNYIRYFWHMKLSQFKCESTPKEYHFSLCFNLSVAQAEGN
;
A
#
# COMPACT_ATOMS: atom_id res chain seq x y z
N MET A 1 -14.94 50.64 26.03
CA MET A 1 -14.42 49.38 25.46
C MET A 1 -15.07 49.21 24.12
N ALA A 2 -14.37 49.48 23.02
CA ALA A 2 -14.85 49.20 21.69
C ALA A 2 -14.77 47.69 21.46
N LYS A 3 -15.91 47.04 21.28
CA LYS A 3 -15.92 45.70 20.71
C LYS A 3 -15.29 45.82 19.33
N MET A 4 -14.08 45.28 19.17
CA MET A 4 -13.56 44.97 17.84
C MET A 4 -14.53 43.93 17.24
N GLU A 5 -15.34 44.38 16.29
CA GLU A 5 -16.00 43.46 15.37
C GLU A 5 -14.88 42.77 14.61
N VAL A 6 -14.59 41.55 15.03
CA VAL A 6 -13.80 40.61 14.20
C VAL A 6 -14.57 40.52 12.89
N LYS A 7 -14.00 40.95 11.78
CA LYS A 7 -14.53 40.73 10.46
C LYS A 7 -14.74 39.22 10.37
N THR A 8 -16.01 38.80 10.37
CA THR A 8 -16.42 37.42 10.10
C THR A 8 -15.67 36.96 8.85
N SER A 9 -14.91 35.92 8.97
CA SER A 9 -14.18 35.36 7.85
C SER A 9 -15.21 34.89 6.81
N LEU A 10 -14.83 34.83 5.52
CA LEU A 10 -15.67 34.25 4.47
C LEU A 10 -16.15 32.84 4.80
N LEU A 11 -15.54 32.17 5.79
CA LEU A 11 -15.91 30.85 6.29
C LEU A 11 -17.22 30.84 7.12
N ASP A 12 -17.67 31.99 7.65
CA ASP A 12 -18.86 32.07 8.50
C ASP A 12 -20.19 32.03 7.73
N ASN A 13 -20.17 32.26 6.42
CA ASN A 13 -21.36 32.18 5.55
C ASN A 13 -21.53 30.80 4.87
N MET A 14 -20.76 29.80 5.26
CA MET A 14 -20.79 28.49 4.65
C MET A 14 -21.82 27.57 5.30
N ILE A 15 -22.21 26.55 4.52
CA ILE A 15 -23.03 25.44 4.99
C ILE A 15 -22.24 24.66 6.04
N GLY A 16 -22.67 24.79 7.31
CA GLY A 16 -21.88 24.32 8.45
C GLY A 16 -20.63 25.20 8.68
N VAL A 17 -19.70 24.72 9.49
CA VAL A 17 -18.46 25.39 9.82
C VAL A 17 -17.34 24.87 8.89
N GLY A 18 -16.65 25.76 8.20
CA GLY A 18 -15.58 25.40 7.24
C GLY A 18 -14.31 24.92 7.91
N ASP A 19 -14.00 25.46 9.09
CA ASP A 19 -12.88 25.00 9.91
C ASP A 19 -13.38 24.48 11.26
N MET A 20 -13.08 23.23 11.58
CA MET A 20 -13.59 22.54 12.77
C MET A 20 -13.09 23.14 14.08
N VAL A 21 -12.00 23.91 14.08
CA VAL A 21 -11.52 24.63 15.27
C VAL A 21 -12.49 25.71 15.74
N LEU A 22 -13.43 26.12 14.86
CA LEU A 22 -14.46 27.12 15.15
C LEU A 22 -15.80 26.52 15.63
N LEU A 23 -15.85 25.20 15.87
CA LEU A 23 -17.08 24.54 16.35
C LEU A 23 -17.35 24.87 17.82
N GLU A 24 -18.57 25.29 18.11
CA GLU A 24 -19.09 25.51 19.47
C GLU A 24 -20.42 24.76 19.70
N PRO A 25 -20.50 23.83 20.66
CA PRO A 25 -19.41 23.26 21.45
C PRO A 25 -18.55 22.30 20.60
N LEU A 26 -17.25 22.23 20.88
CA LEU A 26 -16.35 21.29 20.24
C LEU A 26 -16.45 19.92 20.93
N ASN A 27 -17.17 18.99 20.32
CA ASN A 27 -17.32 17.60 20.75
C ASN A 27 -17.53 16.68 19.55
N GLU A 28 -17.45 15.38 19.76
CA GLU A 28 -17.55 14.38 18.66
C GLU A 28 -18.87 14.46 17.92
N GLU A 29 -19.96 14.71 18.61
CA GLU A 29 -21.30 14.80 18.00
C GLU A 29 -21.39 16.01 17.05
N THR A 30 -20.98 17.19 17.50
CA THR A 30 -20.98 18.41 16.67
C THR A 30 -20.01 18.28 15.51
N PHE A 31 -18.85 17.64 15.72
CA PHE A 31 -17.87 17.35 14.67
C PHE A 31 -18.48 16.48 13.56
N ILE A 32 -19.06 15.33 13.91
CA ILE A 32 -19.70 14.43 12.95
C ILE A 32 -20.88 15.08 12.26
N ASN A 33 -21.73 15.79 13.01
CA ASN A 33 -22.89 16.48 12.45
C ASN A 33 -22.48 17.58 11.47
N ASN A 34 -21.39 18.29 11.72
CA ASN A 34 -20.87 19.29 10.80
C ASN A 34 -20.37 18.66 9.49
N LEU A 35 -19.56 17.58 9.56
CA LEU A 35 -19.14 16.84 8.36
C LEU A 35 -20.34 16.36 7.56
N LYS A 36 -21.35 15.78 8.21
CA LYS A 36 -22.56 15.30 7.55
C LYS A 36 -23.32 16.44 6.89
N LYS A 37 -23.55 17.54 7.61
CA LYS A 37 -24.25 18.72 7.08
C LYS A 37 -23.55 19.28 5.84
N ARG A 38 -22.24 19.40 5.87
CA ARG A 38 -21.44 19.87 4.73
C ARG A 38 -21.50 18.89 3.55
N PHE A 39 -21.34 17.61 3.83
CA PHE A 39 -21.41 16.55 2.82
C PHE A 39 -22.77 16.50 2.11
N ASP A 40 -23.89 16.62 2.84
CA ASP A 40 -25.24 16.63 2.27
C ASP A 40 -25.46 17.79 1.28
N HIS A 41 -24.65 18.86 1.40
CA HIS A 41 -24.64 20.01 0.48
C HIS A 41 -23.49 19.99 -0.53
N SER A 42 -22.83 18.83 -0.69
CA SER A 42 -21.70 18.63 -1.61
C SER A 42 -20.39 19.37 -1.24
N GLU A 43 -20.31 19.90 -0.01
CA GLU A 43 -19.09 20.46 0.57
C GLU A 43 -18.26 19.34 1.16
N ILE A 44 -17.45 18.69 0.32
CA ILE A 44 -16.70 17.48 0.70
C ILE A 44 -15.38 17.76 1.46
N TYR A 45 -14.92 19.00 1.45
CA TYR A 45 -13.69 19.43 2.13
C TYR A 45 -14.01 20.27 3.37
N THR A 46 -13.27 20.03 4.44
CA THR A 46 -13.39 20.76 5.71
C THR A 46 -12.00 20.90 6.32
N TYR A 47 -11.66 22.05 6.89
CA TYR A 47 -10.38 22.24 7.57
C TYR A 47 -10.43 21.79 9.04
N ILE A 48 -9.29 21.40 9.56
CA ILE A 48 -8.93 21.42 10.99
C ILE A 48 -7.59 22.14 11.04
N GLY A 49 -7.61 23.44 11.21
CA GLY A 49 -6.41 24.26 11.06
C GLY A 49 -5.74 23.96 9.70
N SER A 50 -4.47 23.58 9.69
CA SER A 50 -3.71 23.26 8.47
C SER A 50 -4.03 21.90 7.84
N VAL A 51 -4.84 21.07 8.49
CA VAL A 51 -5.22 19.74 7.98
C VAL A 51 -6.50 19.84 7.15
N VAL A 52 -6.52 19.19 6.00
CA VAL A 52 -7.71 19.07 5.15
C VAL A 52 -8.38 17.72 5.39
N ILE A 53 -9.66 17.75 5.80
CA ILE A 53 -10.53 16.58 5.81
C ILE A 53 -11.25 16.49 4.47
N SER A 54 -11.32 15.31 3.90
CA SER A 54 -12.11 15.02 2.70
C SER A 54 -13.03 13.83 2.93
N VAL A 55 -14.29 13.97 2.52
CA VAL A 55 -15.27 12.88 2.54
C VAL A 55 -15.56 12.47 1.09
N ASN A 56 -15.29 11.20 0.75
CA ASN A 56 -15.47 10.72 -0.61
C ASN A 56 -16.96 10.76 -1.05
N PRO A 57 -17.32 11.52 -2.09
CA PRO A 57 -18.71 11.63 -2.55
C PRO A 57 -19.16 10.47 -3.43
N TYR A 58 -18.28 9.57 -3.88
CA TYR A 58 -18.54 8.50 -4.85
C TYR A 58 -19.26 8.97 -6.13
N ARG A 59 -19.07 10.23 -6.49
CA ARG A 59 -19.60 10.85 -7.71
C ARG A 59 -18.70 11.99 -8.16
N SER A 60 -18.72 12.32 -9.44
CA SER A 60 -18.03 13.49 -9.94
C SER A 60 -18.70 14.78 -9.45
N LEU A 61 -17.90 15.74 -8.99
CA LEU A 61 -18.35 17.08 -8.60
C LEU A 61 -17.65 18.12 -9.49
N PRO A 62 -18.35 19.21 -9.89
CA PRO A 62 -17.78 20.24 -10.78
C PRO A 62 -16.92 21.27 -10.00
N ILE A 63 -16.04 20.77 -9.10
CA ILE A 63 -15.21 21.61 -8.21
C ILE A 63 -13.73 21.59 -8.58
N TYR A 64 -13.35 20.94 -9.69
CA TYR A 64 -11.96 20.77 -10.11
C TYR A 64 -11.65 21.40 -11.48
N SER A 65 -12.46 22.37 -11.90
CA SER A 65 -12.30 23.01 -13.21
C SER A 65 -11.05 23.90 -13.26
N PRO A 66 -10.54 24.25 -14.47
CA PRO A 66 -9.42 25.18 -14.64
C PRO A 66 -9.68 26.56 -13.99
N GLU A 67 -10.93 27.02 -13.98
CA GLU A 67 -11.32 28.26 -13.31
C GLU A 67 -11.11 28.17 -11.79
N LYS A 68 -11.40 27.00 -11.20
CA LYS A 68 -11.13 26.76 -9.80
C LYS A 68 -9.63 26.73 -9.48
N VAL A 69 -8.80 26.24 -10.37
CA VAL A 69 -7.34 26.29 -10.22
C VAL A 69 -6.86 27.76 -10.13
N GLU A 70 -7.32 28.63 -11.04
CA GLU A 70 -6.95 30.06 -11.03
C GLU A 70 -7.56 30.79 -9.82
N GLU A 71 -8.73 30.39 -9.31
CA GLU A 71 -9.36 30.96 -8.13
C GLU A 71 -8.51 30.75 -6.87
N TYR A 72 -7.94 29.55 -6.68
CA TYR A 72 -7.11 29.21 -5.51
C TYR A 72 -5.64 29.63 -5.65
N ARG A 73 -5.20 29.96 -6.84
CA ARG A 73 -3.81 30.29 -7.13
C ARG A 73 -3.36 31.56 -6.41
N ASN A 74 -2.24 31.49 -5.67
CA ASN A 74 -1.65 32.56 -4.89
C ASN A 74 -2.62 33.20 -3.85
N ARG A 75 -3.59 32.41 -3.35
CA ARG A 75 -4.47 32.80 -2.25
C ARG A 75 -3.94 32.31 -0.92
N ASN A 76 -4.31 32.99 0.16
CA ASN A 76 -4.02 32.50 1.49
C ASN A 76 -4.91 31.29 1.80
N PHE A 77 -4.39 30.37 2.62
CA PHE A 77 -5.03 29.08 2.90
C PHE A 77 -6.51 29.21 3.34
N TYR A 78 -6.80 30.19 4.19
CA TYR A 78 -8.15 30.42 4.75
C TYR A 78 -8.95 31.49 4.01
N GLU A 79 -8.48 32.00 2.86
CA GLU A 79 -9.15 33.08 2.14
C GLU A 79 -10.39 32.60 1.39
N LEU A 80 -10.41 31.33 0.98
CA LEU A 80 -11.50 30.70 0.24
C LEU A 80 -12.04 29.47 0.99
N SER A 81 -13.12 28.88 0.45
CA SER A 81 -13.70 27.64 0.96
C SER A 81 -12.68 26.52 1.09
N PRO A 82 -12.81 25.63 2.09
CA PRO A 82 -11.95 24.46 2.20
C PRO A 82 -11.88 23.66 0.89
N HIS A 83 -10.66 23.46 0.40
CA HIS A 83 -10.43 22.74 -0.85
C HIS A 83 -9.02 22.14 -0.89
N ILE A 84 -8.86 21.02 -1.58
CA ILE A 84 -7.56 20.37 -1.78
C ILE A 84 -6.57 21.29 -2.53
N PHE A 85 -7.08 22.17 -3.40
CA PHE A 85 -6.24 23.13 -4.14
C PHE A 85 -5.61 24.19 -3.24
N ALA A 86 -6.26 24.60 -2.15
CA ALA A 86 -5.67 25.52 -1.20
C ALA A 86 -4.41 24.93 -0.55
N LEU A 87 -4.47 23.68 -0.09
CA LEU A 87 -3.32 22.97 0.47
C LEU A 87 -2.23 22.74 -0.58
N SER A 88 -2.62 22.42 -1.82
CA SER A 88 -1.67 22.22 -2.91
C SER A 88 -0.94 23.53 -3.28
N ASP A 89 -1.64 24.67 -3.26
CA ASP A 89 -1.06 25.99 -3.52
C ASP A 89 -0.12 26.42 -2.39
N GLU A 90 -0.53 26.21 -1.15
CA GLU A 90 0.29 26.51 0.04
C GLU A 90 1.61 25.73 0.02
N ALA A 91 1.53 24.40 -0.20
CA ALA A 91 2.72 23.57 -0.33
C ALA A 91 3.61 24.00 -1.51
N TYR A 92 3.02 24.32 -2.67
CA TYR A 92 3.76 24.79 -3.83
C TYR A 92 4.43 26.15 -3.59
N ARG A 93 3.74 27.11 -2.95
CA ARG A 93 4.30 28.42 -2.60
C ARG A 93 5.42 28.29 -1.57
N SER A 94 5.23 27.48 -0.53
CA SER A 94 6.26 27.26 0.47
C SER A 94 7.53 26.65 -0.13
N LEU A 95 7.38 25.70 -1.08
CA LEU A 95 8.51 25.16 -1.83
C LEU A 95 9.21 26.25 -2.67
N ARG A 96 8.44 27.06 -3.41
CA ARG A 96 8.96 28.07 -4.33
C ARG A 96 9.59 29.27 -3.60
N ASP A 97 8.94 29.78 -2.55
CA ASP A 97 9.25 31.08 -1.94
C ASP A 97 10.12 30.94 -0.69
N GLN A 98 10.02 29.82 0.02
CA GLN A 98 10.77 29.57 1.27
C GLN A 98 11.92 28.58 1.09
N ASP A 99 12.06 27.96 -0.08
CA ASP A 99 13.07 26.93 -0.40
C ASP A 99 13.04 25.76 0.63
N LYS A 100 11.83 25.43 1.11
CA LYS A 100 11.60 24.32 2.04
C LYS A 100 10.96 23.17 1.31
N ASP A 101 11.59 22.01 1.37
CA ASP A 101 11.02 20.77 0.87
C ASP A 101 9.66 20.48 1.54
N GLN A 102 8.67 20.12 0.74
CA GLN A 102 7.31 19.82 1.18
C GLN A 102 6.98 18.36 1.01
N CYS A 103 6.12 17.81 1.86
CA CYS A 103 5.46 16.54 1.61
C CYS A 103 3.96 16.66 1.85
N ILE A 104 3.15 16.03 1.02
CA ILE A 104 1.70 15.97 1.19
C ILE A 104 1.34 14.54 1.55
N LEU A 105 0.90 14.34 2.78
CA LEU A 105 0.54 13.05 3.34
C LEU A 105 -0.97 12.83 3.22
N ILE A 106 -1.35 11.87 2.39
CA ILE A 106 -2.75 11.51 2.16
C ILE A 106 -3.05 10.22 2.90
N THR A 107 -3.86 10.30 3.94
CA THR A 107 -4.21 9.16 4.81
C THR A 107 -5.72 8.90 4.80
N GLY A 108 -6.12 7.70 5.13
CA GLY A 108 -7.52 7.28 5.17
C GLY A 108 -7.65 5.80 4.88
N GLU A 109 -8.87 5.27 4.97
CA GLU A 109 -9.15 3.86 4.73
C GLU A 109 -9.03 3.48 3.24
N SER A 110 -8.99 2.18 2.96
CA SER A 110 -9.06 1.68 1.58
C SER A 110 -10.37 2.12 0.92
N GLY A 111 -10.33 2.53 -0.36
CA GLY A 111 -11.50 3.03 -1.09
C GLY A 111 -11.96 4.45 -0.72
N ALA A 112 -11.30 5.15 0.20
CA ALA A 112 -11.69 6.50 0.61
C ALA A 112 -11.37 7.60 -0.44
N GLY A 113 -10.63 7.30 -1.52
CA GLY A 113 -10.32 8.25 -2.60
C GLY A 113 -8.92 8.86 -2.56
N LYS A 114 -7.97 8.27 -1.83
CA LYS A 114 -6.58 8.76 -1.70
C LYS A 114 -5.87 8.92 -3.05
N THR A 115 -5.97 7.92 -3.92
CA THR A 115 -5.37 7.96 -5.25
C THR A 115 -5.94 9.10 -6.11
N GLU A 116 -7.25 9.35 -6.04
CA GLU A 116 -7.86 10.49 -6.73
C GLU A 116 -7.36 11.83 -6.17
N ALA A 117 -7.18 11.94 -4.85
CA ALA A 117 -6.57 13.12 -4.24
C ALA A 117 -5.15 13.37 -4.73
N SER A 118 -4.35 12.32 -4.83
CA SER A 118 -2.98 12.40 -5.36
C SER A 118 -2.98 12.95 -6.79
N LYS A 119 -3.87 12.46 -7.65
CA LYS A 119 -4.06 12.96 -9.02
C LYS A 119 -4.47 14.44 -9.03
N LEU A 120 -5.39 14.86 -8.15
CA LEU A 120 -5.84 16.25 -8.05
C LEU A 120 -4.73 17.20 -7.60
N VAL A 121 -3.94 16.81 -6.61
CA VAL A 121 -2.76 17.58 -6.16
C VAL A 121 -1.76 17.74 -7.30
N MET A 122 -1.39 16.65 -7.96
CA MET A 122 -0.46 16.69 -9.09
C MET A 122 -0.99 17.54 -10.26
N SER A 123 -2.28 17.43 -10.58
CA SER A 123 -2.93 18.22 -11.61
C SER A 123 -2.90 19.71 -11.28
N TYR A 124 -3.16 20.08 -10.01
CA TYR A 124 -3.07 21.46 -9.55
C TYR A 124 -1.65 22.00 -9.68
N VAL A 125 -0.66 21.32 -9.10
CA VAL A 125 0.76 21.72 -9.17
C VAL A 125 1.20 21.84 -10.62
N ALA A 126 0.85 20.87 -11.47
CA ALA A 126 1.12 20.92 -12.90
C ALA A 126 0.49 22.15 -13.58
N ALA A 127 -0.71 22.56 -13.22
CA ALA A 127 -1.39 23.71 -13.80
C ALA A 127 -0.76 25.06 -13.38
N VAL A 128 -0.22 25.16 -12.16
CA VAL A 128 0.36 26.41 -11.63
C VAL A 128 1.85 26.58 -11.90
N CYS A 129 2.58 25.48 -12.15
CA CYS A 129 4.00 25.50 -12.56
C CYS A 129 4.17 26.08 -13.97
N GLY A 130 4.83 27.15 -14.23
CA GLY A 130 5.19 27.84 -15.50
C GLY A 130 4.66 27.29 -16.86
N LYS A 131 4.78 28.07 -17.92
CA LYS A 131 4.21 27.77 -19.25
C LYS A 131 5.27 27.42 -20.34
N GLY A 132 6.41 26.84 -20.00
CA GLY A 132 7.42 26.41 -20.99
C GLY A 132 7.05 25.08 -21.67
N ALA A 133 7.48 24.87 -22.93
CA ALA A 133 7.20 23.65 -23.68
C ALA A 133 7.76 22.39 -22.95
N GLU A 134 8.98 22.47 -22.42
CA GLU A 134 9.60 21.39 -21.61
C GLU A 134 8.83 21.12 -20.32
N VAL A 135 8.37 22.18 -19.64
CA VAL A 135 7.56 22.07 -18.41
C VAL A 135 6.22 21.41 -18.72
N ASN A 136 5.58 21.72 -19.85
CA ASN A 136 4.33 21.09 -20.26
C ASN A 136 4.51 19.61 -20.57
N GLN A 137 5.64 19.21 -21.17
CA GLN A 137 5.95 17.80 -21.40
C GLN A 137 6.14 17.04 -20.07
N VAL A 138 6.91 17.58 -19.13
CA VAL A 138 7.10 16.97 -17.80
C VAL A 138 5.77 16.88 -17.03
N LYS A 139 4.91 17.90 -17.13
CA LYS A 139 3.55 17.86 -16.56
C LYS A 139 2.73 16.70 -17.10
N GLU A 140 2.69 16.58 -18.43
CA GLU A 140 1.93 15.52 -19.08
C GLU A 140 2.47 14.14 -18.68
N GLN A 141 3.79 13.99 -18.69
CA GLN A 141 4.44 12.74 -18.23
C GLN A 141 4.10 12.40 -16.78
N LEU A 142 4.12 13.39 -15.88
CA LEU A 142 3.78 13.19 -14.46
C LEU A 142 2.32 12.72 -14.29
N LEU A 143 1.37 13.40 -14.95
CA LEU A 143 -0.04 13.04 -14.88
C LEU A 143 -0.34 11.67 -15.50
N GLN A 144 0.36 11.33 -16.58
CA GLN A 144 0.19 10.07 -17.30
C GLN A 144 1.01 8.92 -16.70
N SER A 145 1.86 9.17 -15.69
CA SER A 145 2.54 8.08 -14.98
C SER A 145 1.59 7.25 -14.11
N ASN A 146 0.52 7.84 -13.57
CA ASN A 146 -0.40 7.17 -12.66
C ASN A 146 -1.05 5.92 -13.23
N PRO A 147 -1.64 5.90 -14.45
CA PRO A 147 -2.20 4.67 -15.02
C PRO A 147 -1.17 3.54 -15.14
N VAL A 148 0.11 3.87 -15.38
CA VAL A 148 1.19 2.89 -15.44
C VAL A 148 1.56 2.37 -14.04
N LEU A 149 1.60 3.26 -13.04
CA LEU A 149 1.93 2.90 -11.66
C LEU A 149 0.83 2.07 -10.99
N GLU A 150 -0.43 2.34 -11.30
CA GLU A 150 -1.60 1.59 -10.78
C GLU A 150 -1.60 0.11 -11.22
N ASP A 151 -0.97 -0.20 -12.35
CA ASP A 151 -0.91 -1.55 -12.90
C ASP A 151 0.34 -2.34 -12.48
N LEU A 152 1.14 -1.86 -11.52
CA LEU A 152 2.30 -2.57 -11.03
C LEU A 152 1.88 -3.78 -10.17
N LEU A 153 2.58 -4.90 -10.38
CA LEU A 153 2.25 -6.19 -9.80
C LEU A 153 2.91 -6.42 -8.44
N GLU A 154 2.12 -6.82 -7.45
CA GLU A 154 2.60 -7.32 -6.16
C GLU A 154 2.46 -8.85 -6.13
N LYS A 155 3.55 -9.54 -5.76
CA LYS A 155 3.66 -11.01 -5.82
C LYS A 155 2.55 -11.74 -5.08
N SER A 156 2.30 -11.37 -3.84
CA SER A 156 1.33 -12.05 -2.97
C SER A 156 -0.09 -11.97 -3.55
N ARG A 157 -0.47 -10.82 -4.11
CA ARG A 157 -1.77 -10.61 -4.74
C ARG A 157 -1.91 -11.28 -6.11
N VAL A 158 -0.81 -11.49 -6.85
CA VAL A 158 -0.87 -12.21 -8.13
C VAL A 158 -1.27 -13.68 -7.93
N VAL A 159 -0.74 -14.34 -6.90
CA VAL A 159 -0.93 -15.77 -6.70
C VAL A 159 -2.20 -16.14 -5.94
N LYS A 160 -2.70 -15.26 -5.08
CA LYS A 160 -3.92 -15.49 -4.27
C LYS A 160 -4.60 -14.15 -3.99
N GLN A 161 -5.87 -14.04 -4.31
CA GLN A 161 -6.71 -12.87 -4.02
C GLN A 161 -7.73 -13.23 -2.93
N PRO A 162 -8.17 -12.26 -2.11
CA PRO A 162 -9.33 -12.43 -1.22
C PRO A 162 -10.59 -12.79 -2.01
N ARG A 163 -11.54 -13.47 -1.37
CA ARG A 163 -12.81 -13.79 -2.02
C ARG A 163 -13.56 -12.53 -2.42
N GLY A 164 -14.04 -12.50 -3.67
CA GLY A 164 -14.77 -11.35 -4.22
C GLY A 164 -13.87 -10.26 -4.83
N GLU A 165 -12.56 -10.34 -4.68
CA GLU A 165 -11.62 -9.45 -5.36
C GLU A 165 -11.10 -10.06 -6.65
N ARG A 166 -10.83 -9.20 -7.65
CA ARG A 166 -10.16 -9.60 -8.90
C ARG A 166 -8.64 -9.41 -8.76
N ASN A 167 -7.89 -10.12 -9.57
CA ASN A 167 -6.44 -9.92 -9.69
C ASN A 167 -6.12 -8.53 -10.25
N PHE A 168 -4.85 -8.19 -10.44
CA PHE A 168 -4.43 -6.90 -10.99
C PHE A 168 -5.12 -6.57 -12.32
N HIS A 169 -5.51 -5.32 -12.46
CA HIS A 169 -6.28 -4.84 -13.61
C HIS A 169 -5.57 -5.07 -14.94
N VAL A 170 -4.24 -4.96 -14.97
CA VAL A 170 -3.42 -5.12 -16.17
C VAL A 170 -3.68 -6.45 -16.90
N PHE A 171 -3.93 -7.54 -16.20
CA PHE A 171 -4.23 -8.83 -16.82
C PHE A 171 -5.54 -8.79 -17.61
N TYR A 172 -6.59 -8.26 -17.00
CA TYR A 172 -7.91 -8.12 -17.63
C TYR A 172 -7.90 -7.09 -18.75
N GLN A 173 -7.22 -5.98 -18.56
CA GLN A 173 -7.03 -4.93 -19.55
C GLN A 173 -6.30 -5.48 -20.79
N LEU A 174 -5.19 -6.20 -20.58
CA LEU A 174 -4.40 -6.81 -21.64
C LEU A 174 -5.24 -7.81 -22.47
N LEU A 175 -5.93 -8.73 -21.81
CA LEU A 175 -6.74 -9.74 -22.48
C LEU A 175 -7.97 -9.15 -23.19
N SER A 176 -8.56 -8.06 -22.65
CA SER A 176 -9.74 -7.42 -23.24
C SER A 176 -9.40 -6.42 -24.33
N GLY A 177 -8.31 -5.66 -24.17
CA GLY A 177 -8.02 -4.47 -24.97
C GLY A 177 -6.94 -4.63 -26.04
N ALA A 178 -6.07 -5.63 -25.92
CA ALA A 178 -5.01 -5.85 -26.90
C ALA A 178 -5.56 -6.31 -28.27
N SER A 179 -4.86 -5.98 -29.37
CA SER A 179 -5.17 -6.51 -30.68
C SER A 179 -4.88 -8.03 -30.76
N GLU A 180 -5.52 -8.72 -31.67
CA GLU A 180 -5.26 -10.16 -31.92
C GLU A 180 -3.79 -10.40 -32.29
N GLU A 181 -3.19 -9.47 -33.04
CA GLU A 181 -1.78 -9.54 -33.40
C GLU A 181 -0.88 -9.47 -32.16
N LEU A 182 -1.16 -8.54 -31.25
CA LEU A 182 -0.41 -8.41 -30.00
C LEU A 182 -0.63 -9.64 -29.08
N LEU A 183 -1.85 -10.14 -28.95
CA LEU A 183 -2.13 -11.33 -28.16
C LEU A 183 -1.39 -12.55 -28.71
N ASN A 184 -1.39 -12.76 -30.03
CA ASN A 184 -0.64 -13.83 -30.68
C ASN A 184 0.87 -13.71 -30.43
N LYS A 185 1.41 -12.48 -30.50
CA LYS A 185 2.83 -12.20 -30.19
C LYS A 185 3.15 -12.53 -28.73
N LEU A 186 2.22 -12.24 -27.82
CA LEU A 186 2.35 -12.51 -26.39
C LEU A 186 1.91 -13.92 -25.98
N LYS A 187 1.51 -14.77 -26.93
CA LYS A 187 1.05 -16.15 -26.70
C LYS A 187 -0.15 -16.21 -25.73
N LEU A 188 -1.04 -15.23 -25.83
CA LEU A 188 -2.21 -15.10 -24.97
C LEU A 188 -3.51 -15.31 -25.76
N GLU A 189 -4.54 -15.78 -25.05
CA GLU A 189 -5.91 -15.91 -25.52
C GLU A 189 -6.84 -15.03 -24.68
N ARG A 190 -7.97 -14.56 -25.25
CA ARG A 190 -8.92 -13.67 -24.55
C ARG A 190 -9.71 -14.33 -23.42
N ASP A 191 -9.72 -15.64 -23.38
CA ASP A 191 -10.49 -16.40 -22.39
C ASP A 191 -9.79 -16.38 -21.04
N PHE A 192 -10.35 -15.65 -20.07
CA PHE A 192 -9.82 -15.54 -18.69
C PHE A 192 -9.74 -16.90 -17.99
N SER A 193 -10.63 -17.85 -18.32
CA SER A 193 -10.67 -19.18 -17.69
C SER A 193 -9.44 -20.05 -17.99
N ARG A 194 -8.67 -19.66 -19.00
CA ARG A 194 -7.39 -20.30 -19.37
C ARG A 194 -6.25 -20.03 -18.39
N TYR A 195 -6.43 -19.06 -17.49
CA TYR A 195 -5.35 -18.61 -16.61
C TYR A 195 -5.70 -18.85 -15.15
N ASN A 196 -4.95 -19.72 -14.48
CA ASN A 196 -5.18 -20.09 -13.09
C ASN A 196 -5.19 -18.89 -12.11
N TYR A 197 -4.48 -17.81 -12.43
CA TYR A 197 -4.49 -16.60 -11.64
C TYR A 197 -5.75 -15.74 -11.83
N LEU A 198 -6.60 -16.03 -12.84
CA LEU A 198 -7.81 -15.27 -13.17
C LEU A 198 -9.10 -16.09 -13.04
N SER A 199 -9.02 -17.31 -12.54
CA SER A 199 -10.13 -18.29 -12.52
C SER A 199 -11.21 -18.03 -11.47
N LEU A 200 -11.23 -16.87 -10.82
CA LEU A 200 -12.24 -16.50 -9.83
C LEU A 200 -13.47 -15.83 -10.46
N ASP A 201 -14.62 -15.99 -9.82
CA ASP A 201 -15.96 -15.54 -10.28
C ASP A 201 -16.09 -14.02 -10.54
N SER A 202 -15.06 -13.24 -10.26
CA SER A 202 -15.05 -11.77 -10.32
C SER A 202 -14.37 -11.16 -11.55
N ALA A 203 -14.25 -11.90 -12.67
CA ALA A 203 -13.57 -11.42 -13.88
C ALA A 203 -14.23 -10.16 -14.50
N LYS A 204 -15.56 -10.00 -14.36
CA LYS A 204 -16.29 -8.83 -14.85
C LYS A 204 -16.83 -8.00 -13.70
N VAL A 205 -16.46 -6.73 -13.67
CA VAL A 205 -16.97 -5.73 -12.71
C VAL A 205 -17.84 -4.73 -13.43
N ASN A 206 -19.04 -4.50 -12.91
CA ASN A 206 -19.97 -3.51 -13.48
C ASN A 206 -19.35 -2.10 -13.43
N GLY A 207 -19.35 -1.41 -14.56
CA GLY A 207 -18.81 -0.05 -14.66
C GLY A 207 -17.32 0.05 -14.98
N VAL A 208 -16.60 -1.08 -15.15
CA VAL A 208 -15.19 -1.10 -15.57
C VAL A 208 -15.08 -1.55 -17.03
N ASP A 209 -14.55 -0.67 -17.88
CA ASP A 209 -14.21 -0.98 -19.28
C ASP A 209 -12.71 -1.26 -19.40
N ASP A 210 -12.32 -2.53 -19.24
CA ASP A 210 -10.93 -2.97 -19.30
C ASP A 210 -10.28 -2.68 -20.67
N ALA A 211 -11.04 -2.73 -21.76
CA ALA A 211 -10.49 -2.44 -23.09
C ALA A 211 -10.19 -0.93 -23.28
N ALA A 212 -11.05 -0.06 -22.75
CA ALA A 212 -10.79 1.38 -22.74
C ALA A 212 -9.58 1.70 -21.84
N ASN A 213 -9.52 1.08 -20.66
CA ASN A 213 -8.42 1.26 -19.71
C ASN A 213 -7.08 0.79 -20.32
N PHE A 214 -7.05 -0.32 -21.06
CA PHE A 214 -5.84 -0.76 -21.76
C PHE A 214 -5.33 0.30 -22.75
N ARG A 215 -6.23 0.92 -23.53
CA ARG A 215 -5.85 2.02 -24.43
C ARG A 215 -5.26 3.21 -23.65
N THR A 216 -5.86 3.53 -22.50
CA THR A 216 -5.36 4.59 -21.62
C THR A 216 -3.95 4.28 -21.12
N VAL A 217 -3.69 3.06 -20.63
CA VAL A 217 -2.37 2.64 -20.16
C VAL A 217 -1.33 2.66 -21.30
N ARG A 218 -1.68 2.15 -22.48
CA ARG A 218 -0.78 2.18 -23.64
C ARG A 218 -0.43 3.61 -24.06
N ASN A 219 -1.41 4.50 -24.09
CA ASN A 219 -1.20 5.92 -24.38
C ASN A 219 -0.34 6.59 -23.30
N ALA A 220 -0.61 6.28 -22.04
CA ALA A 220 0.16 6.77 -20.90
C ALA A 220 1.64 6.35 -20.99
N MET A 221 1.93 5.08 -21.33
CA MET A 221 3.30 4.62 -21.56
C MET A 221 4.01 5.44 -22.63
N GLN A 222 3.36 5.72 -23.77
CA GLN A 222 3.94 6.56 -24.84
C GLN A 222 4.23 7.99 -24.37
N ILE A 223 3.30 8.62 -23.65
CA ILE A 223 3.47 9.99 -23.12
C ILE A 223 4.59 10.06 -22.10
N VAL A 224 4.72 9.06 -21.23
CA VAL A 224 5.81 8.95 -20.24
C VAL A 224 7.17 8.73 -20.93
N GLY A 225 7.18 8.29 -22.18
CA GLY A 225 8.39 8.18 -23.00
C GLY A 225 8.81 6.74 -23.33
N PHE A 226 7.97 5.73 -23.02
CA PHE A 226 8.24 4.36 -23.49
C PHE A 226 8.15 4.28 -25.01
N MET A 227 9.16 3.72 -25.63
CA MET A 227 9.07 3.32 -27.02
C MET A 227 8.17 2.09 -27.16
N ASP A 228 7.58 1.87 -28.34
CA ASP A 228 6.66 0.75 -28.53
C ASP A 228 7.28 -0.60 -28.18
N HIS A 229 8.54 -0.84 -28.52
CA HIS A 229 9.24 -2.08 -28.18
C HIS A 229 9.49 -2.23 -26.67
N GLU A 230 9.67 -1.15 -25.92
CA GLU A 230 9.84 -1.17 -24.46
C GLU A 230 8.49 -1.50 -23.79
N ALA A 231 7.42 -0.85 -24.24
CA ALA A 231 6.07 -1.14 -23.76
C ALA A 231 5.66 -2.59 -24.06
N GLU A 232 5.98 -3.11 -25.26
CA GLU A 232 5.77 -4.53 -25.60
C GLU A 232 6.63 -5.46 -24.73
N SER A 233 7.86 -5.06 -24.41
CA SER A 233 8.73 -5.81 -23.51
C SER A 233 8.14 -5.93 -22.09
N VAL A 234 7.54 -4.85 -21.56
CA VAL A 234 6.82 -4.88 -20.29
C VAL A 234 5.61 -5.84 -20.39
N LEU A 235 4.81 -5.75 -21.45
CA LEU A 235 3.66 -6.62 -21.65
C LEU A 235 4.07 -8.10 -21.84
N ALA A 236 5.24 -8.37 -22.43
CA ALA A 236 5.77 -9.72 -22.52
C ALA A 236 6.11 -10.32 -21.15
N VAL A 237 6.64 -9.49 -20.24
CA VAL A 237 6.86 -9.91 -18.83
C VAL A 237 5.53 -10.17 -18.12
N VAL A 238 4.53 -9.29 -18.28
CA VAL A 238 3.18 -9.48 -17.74
C VAL A 238 2.54 -10.77 -18.25
N ALA A 239 2.65 -11.03 -19.56
CA ALA A 239 2.17 -12.27 -20.18
C ALA A 239 2.87 -13.51 -19.62
N ALA A 240 4.19 -13.46 -19.48
CA ALA A 240 4.97 -14.56 -18.89
C ALA A 240 4.55 -14.85 -17.45
N VAL A 241 4.32 -13.79 -16.63
CA VAL A 241 3.82 -13.93 -15.25
C VAL A 241 2.45 -14.63 -15.24
N LEU A 242 1.52 -14.21 -16.12
CA LEU A 242 0.19 -14.80 -16.22
C LEU A 242 0.27 -16.30 -16.60
N LYS A 243 1.13 -16.65 -17.55
CA LYS A 243 1.37 -18.02 -17.99
C LYS A 243 2.08 -18.89 -16.95
N LEU A 244 2.94 -18.30 -16.10
CA LEU A 244 3.57 -19.01 -14.98
C LEU A 244 2.54 -19.61 -14.02
N GLY A 245 1.37 -18.99 -13.87
CA GLY A 245 0.27 -19.53 -13.09
C GLY A 245 -0.28 -20.87 -13.61
N ASN A 246 -0.08 -21.16 -14.90
CA ASN A 246 -0.56 -22.37 -15.56
C ASN A 246 0.44 -23.54 -15.49
N ILE A 247 1.68 -23.30 -15.00
CA ILE A 247 2.67 -24.36 -14.88
C ILE A 247 2.24 -25.38 -13.83
N GLU A 248 2.00 -26.60 -14.26
CA GLU A 248 1.69 -27.75 -13.41
C GLU A 248 2.85 -28.74 -13.37
N PHE A 249 3.04 -29.36 -12.20
CA PHE A 249 4.06 -30.39 -12.00
C PHE A 249 3.42 -31.76 -11.82
N LYS A 250 4.09 -32.80 -12.34
CA LYS A 250 3.77 -34.19 -12.08
C LYS A 250 4.91 -34.86 -11.30
N PRO A 251 4.59 -35.79 -10.38
CA PRO A 251 5.61 -36.57 -9.70
C PRO A 251 6.29 -37.57 -10.67
N GLU A 252 7.59 -37.74 -10.49
CA GLU A 252 8.34 -38.80 -11.13
C GLU A 252 9.20 -39.50 -10.09
N SER A 253 8.93 -40.81 -9.88
CA SER A 253 9.70 -41.59 -8.89
C SER A 253 10.98 -42.11 -9.56
N ARG A 254 12.12 -41.81 -8.91
CA ARG A 254 13.40 -42.40 -9.31
C ARG A 254 13.66 -43.73 -8.60
N VAL A 255 14.53 -44.51 -9.19
CA VAL A 255 14.97 -45.82 -8.67
C VAL A 255 15.52 -45.74 -7.24
N ASN A 256 15.92 -44.54 -6.78
CA ASN A 256 16.51 -44.28 -5.45
C ASN A 256 15.46 -43.88 -4.41
N GLY A 257 14.14 -43.93 -4.70
CA GLY A 257 13.08 -43.55 -3.76
C GLY A 257 12.94 -42.06 -3.48
N LEU A 258 13.67 -41.19 -4.20
CA LEU A 258 13.52 -39.74 -4.14
C LEU A 258 12.51 -39.28 -5.19
N ASP A 259 11.48 -38.58 -4.73
CA ASP A 259 10.51 -37.95 -5.61
C ASP A 259 11.12 -36.77 -6.36
N GLU A 260 10.96 -36.77 -7.67
CA GLU A 260 11.32 -35.66 -8.56
C GLU A 260 10.06 -35.06 -9.16
N SER A 261 10.04 -33.74 -9.35
CA SER A 261 8.96 -33.06 -10.06
C SER A 261 9.35 -32.77 -11.51
N LYS A 262 8.45 -33.06 -12.44
CA LYS A 262 8.56 -32.65 -13.85
C LYS A 262 7.40 -31.80 -14.27
N ILE A 263 7.66 -30.83 -15.15
CA ILE A 263 6.64 -29.98 -15.73
C ILE A 263 5.72 -30.85 -16.61
N LYS A 264 4.39 -30.72 -16.40
CA LYS A 264 3.36 -31.49 -17.08
C LYS A 264 3.20 -31.04 -18.52
N ASP A 265 3.10 -29.71 -18.74
CA ASP A 265 2.93 -29.10 -20.06
C ASP A 265 4.22 -28.39 -20.49
N LYS A 266 4.89 -28.99 -21.51
CA LYS A 266 6.11 -28.42 -22.08
C LYS A 266 5.83 -27.28 -23.07
N ASN A 267 4.62 -27.17 -23.61
CA ASN A 267 4.26 -26.09 -24.52
C ASN A 267 4.14 -24.78 -23.74
N GLU A 268 3.46 -24.79 -22.58
CA GLU A 268 3.37 -23.63 -21.72
C GLU A 268 4.76 -23.12 -21.31
N LEU A 269 5.66 -24.07 -20.92
CA LEU A 269 7.05 -23.73 -20.62
C LEU A 269 7.79 -23.12 -21.81
N LYS A 270 7.60 -23.68 -23.01
CA LYS A 270 8.24 -23.18 -24.25
C LYS A 270 7.80 -21.74 -24.55
N GLU A 271 6.50 -21.46 -24.46
CA GLU A 271 5.96 -20.11 -24.68
C GLU A 271 6.49 -19.09 -23.67
N ILE A 272 6.60 -19.47 -22.38
CA ILE A 272 7.25 -18.65 -21.36
C ILE A 272 8.71 -18.38 -21.72
N CYS A 273 9.44 -19.40 -22.20
CA CYS A 273 10.82 -19.25 -22.63
C CYS A 273 10.97 -18.32 -23.84
N GLU A 274 10.06 -18.39 -24.80
CA GLU A 274 10.01 -17.47 -25.96
C GLU A 274 9.77 -16.01 -25.52
N LEU A 275 8.84 -15.77 -24.56
CA LEU A 275 8.53 -14.45 -24.03
C LEU A 275 9.68 -13.86 -23.19
N THR A 276 10.38 -14.70 -22.45
CA THR A 276 11.43 -14.27 -21.49
C THR A 276 12.83 -14.33 -22.07
N GLY A 277 13.03 -15.02 -23.19
CA GLY A 277 14.34 -15.25 -23.76
C GLY A 277 15.26 -16.14 -22.88
N ILE A 278 14.66 -17.01 -22.07
CA ILE A 278 15.37 -17.95 -21.21
C ILE A 278 15.45 -19.30 -21.92
N ASP A 279 16.62 -19.95 -21.86
CA ASP A 279 16.76 -21.31 -22.39
C ASP A 279 15.86 -22.29 -21.62
N GLN A 280 15.13 -23.14 -22.36
CA GLN A 280 14.15 -24.06 -21.78
C GLN A 280 14.77 -25.03 -20.77
N SER A 281 15.96 -25.55 -21.06
CA SER A 281 16.65 -26.49 -20.17
C SER A 281 17.09 -25.81 -18.87
N VAL A 282 17.48 -24.54 -18.96
CA VAL A 282 17.87 -23.72 -17.80
C VAL A 282 16.67 -23.46 -16.91
N LEU A 283 15.51 -23.09 -17.51
CA LEU A 283 14.31 -22.80 -16.75
C LEU A 283 13.69 -24.08 -16.15
N GLU A 284 13.63 -25.18 -16.91
CA GLU A 284 13.16 -26.49 -16.43
C GLU A 284 13.98 -26.98 -15.23
N ARG A 285 15.32 -26.87 -15.33
CA ARG A 285 16.21 -27.20 -14.22
C ARG A 285 15.99 -26.29 -13.01
N ALA A 286 15.84 -24.98 -13.23
CA ALA A 286 15.61 -24.02 -12.16
C ALA A 286 14.32 -24.30 -11.39
N PHE A 287 13.30 -24.87 -12.01
CA PHE A 287 12.05 -25.27 -11.35
C PHE A 287 12.15 -26.60 -10.60
N SER A 288 12.93 -27.57 -11.13
CA SER A 288 12.97 -28.94 -10.62
C SER A 288 14.06 -29.18 -9.55
N PHE A 289 15.04 -28.30 -9.44
CA PHE A 289 16.16 -28.45 -8.52
C PHE A 289 16.36 -27.27 -7.59
N ARG A 290 16.91 -27.55 -6.41
CA ARG A 290 17.41 -26.55 -5.46
C ARG A 290 18.90 -26.80 -5.23
N THR A 291 19.72 -25.81 -5.52
CA THR A 291 21.16 -25.84 -5.23
C THR A 291 21.44 -25.12 -3.90
N VAL A 292 22.05 -25.82 -2.97
CA VAL A 292 22.51 -25.28 -1.69
C VAL A 292 24.04 -25.34 -1.70
N GLU A 293 24.69 -24.23 -1.36
CA GLU A 293 26.16 -24.14 -1.24
C GLU A 293 26.50 -24.14 0.25
N ALA A 294 27.18 -25.20 0.70
CA ALA A 294 27.68 -25.33 2.06
C ALA A 294 29.19 -25.63 2.01
N LYS A 295 30.01 -24.87 2.76
CA LYS A 295 31.48 -25.05 2.89
C LYS A 295 32.23 -25.21 1.54
N GLN A 296 31.90 -24.39 0.53
CA GLN A 296 32.46 -24.40 -0.83
C GLN A 296 32.02 -25.58 -1.72
N GLU A 297 31.14 -26.46 -1.26
CA GLU A 297 30.57 -27.50 -2.09
C GLU A 297 29.14 -27.12 -2.54
N LYS A 298 28.81 -27.37 -3.80
CA LYS A 298 27.48 -27.17 -4.38
C LYS A 298 26.74 -28.50 -4.39
N VAL A 299 25.71 -28.58 -3.55
CA VAL A 299 24.83 -29.75 -3.50
C VAL A 299 23.51 -29.40 -4.18
N SER A 300 23.17 -30.09 -5.27
CA SER A 300 21.88 -29.96 -5.96
C SER A 300 20.94 -31.07 -5.53
N THR A 301 19.78 -30.71 -4.99
CA THR A 301 18.73 -31.63 -4.59
C THR A 301 17.50 -31.47 -5.49
N THR A 302 16.81 -32.56 -5.78
CA THR A 302 15.53 -32.52 -6.50
C THR A 302 14.43 -31.95 -5.60
N LEU A 303 13.46 -31.27 -6.20
CA LEU A 303 12.25 -30.77 -5.55
C LEU A 303 11.08 -31.73 -5.80
N ASN A 304 10.29 -32.01 -4.77
CA ASN A 304 9.01 -32.68 -4.97
C ASN A 304 7.95 -31.71 -5.58
N VAL A 305 6.79 -32.22 -5.98
CA VAL A 305 5.76 -31.44 -6.68
C VAL A 305 5.32 -30.22 -5.86
N ALA A 306 5.07 -30.36 -4.57
CA ALA A 306 4.64 -29.26 -3.71
C ALA A 306 5.72 -28.17 -3.62
N GLN A 307 6.99 -28.56 -3.44
CA GLN A 307 8.12 -27.62 -3.40
C GLN A 307 8.35 -26.89 -4.72
N ALA A 308 8.18 -27.58 -5.87
CA ALA A 308 8.32 -26.98 -7.19
C ALA A 308 7.18 -25.97 -7.46
N GLN A 309 5.94 -26.29 -7.10
CA GLN A 309 4.80 -25.38 -7.22
C GLN A 309 4.97 -24.11 -6.36
N THR A 310 5.43 -24.26 -5.12
CA THR A 310 5.74 -23.11 -4.25
C THR A 310 6.82 -22.23 -4.87
N LYS A 311 7.82 -22.83 -5.52
CA LYS A 311 8.92 -22.12 -6.18
C LYS A 311 8.46 -21.26 -7.36
N VAL A 312 7.55 -21.78 -8.19
CA VAL A 312 6.99 -21.06 -9.36
C VAL A 312 6.09 -19.91 -8.94
N ARG A 313 5.32 -20.10 -7.87
CA ARG A 313 4.39 -19.07 -7.35
C ARG A 313 5.09 -17.86 -6.70
N LYS A 314 6.41 -17.88 -6.57
CA LYS A 314 7.16 -16.87 -5.82
C LYS A 314 7.91 -15.89 -6.74
N LYS A 315 7.26 -14.95 -7.43
CA LYS A 315 7.94 -13.76 -7.96
C LYS A 315 7.01 -12.68 -8.49
N VAL A 316 7.03 -11.48 -7.89
CA VAL A 316 6.72 -10.21 -8.56
C VAL A 316 7.38 -9.04 -7.82
N MET A 317 7.71 -7.99 -8.57
CA MET A 317 8.40 -6.78 -8.14
C MET A 317 7.37 -5.73 -7.70
N GLY A 318 7.64 -5.01 -6.60
CA GLY A 318 6.76 -3.98 -6.07
C GLY A 318 7.29 -2.56 -6.23
N VAL A 319 6.41 -1.60 -6.48
CA VAL A 319 6.60 -0.17 -6.25
C VAL A 319 5.57 0.27 -5.21
N LEU A 320 6.03 1.08 -4.26
CA LEU A 320 5.26 1.44 -3.06
C LEU A 320 4.19 2.49 -3.40
N ASP A 321 2.95 2.08 -3.64
CA ASP A 321 1.77 2.89 -3.37
C ASP A 321 1.35 2.60 -1.92
N ILE A 322 1.20 3.63 -1.10
CA ILE A 322 0.86 3.43 0.32
C ILE A 322 -0.63 3.16 0.42
N TYR A 323 -0.98 1.90 0.57
CA TYR A 323 -2.34 1.50 0.92
C TYR A 323 -2.76 2.18 2.22
N GLY A 324 -4.04 2.54 2.31
CA GLY A 324 -4.63 2.94 3.59
C GLY A 324 -4.73 1.78 4.56
N PHE A 325 -5.10 2.07 5.80
CA PHE A 325 -5.34 1.05 6.81
C PHE A 325 -6.42 0.05 6.33
N GLU A 326 -6.14 -1.24 6.42
CA GLU A 326 -7.00 -2.30 5.90
C GLU A 326 -7.55 -3.17 7.03
N ILE A 327 -8.88 -3.33 7.07
CA ILE A 327 -9.59 -4.28 7.94
C ILE A 327 -10.59 -5.03 7.06
N PHE A 328 -10.29 -6.29 6.77
CA PHE A 328 -11.16 -7.20 6.04
C PHE A 328 -11.71 -8.30 6.96
N GLU A 329 -12.59 -9.15 6.44
CA GLU A 329 -13.02 -10.37 7.13
C GLU A 329 -11.84 -11.34 7.28
N ASP A 330 -11.01 -11.45 6.23
CA ASP A 330 -9.80 -12.27 6.22
C ASP A 330 -8.56 -11.37 6.03
N ASN A 331 -7.74 -11.23 7.08
CA ASN A 331 -6.49 -10.47 7.01
C ASN A 331 -5.30 -11.42 7.17
N SER A 332 -4.32 -11.28 6.27
CA SER A 332 -3.10 -12.09 6.28
C SER A 332 -1.85 -11.20 6.42
N PHE A 333 -0.70 -11.73 6.07
CA PHE A 333 0.60 -11.06 6.16
C PHE A 333 0.62 -9.70 5.41
N GLU A 334 -0.05 -9.60 4.27
CA GLU A 334 -0.11 -8.36 3.49
C GLU A 334 -0.77 -7.23 4.29
N GLN A 335 -1.96 -7.49 4.87
CA GLN A 335 -2.67 -6.50 5.70
C GLN A 335 -1.86 -6.15 6.95
N PHE A 336 -1.15 -7.13 7.52
CA PHE A 336 -0.27 -6.89 8.66
C PHE A 336 0.86 -5.89 8.31
N ILE A 337 1.52 -6.06 7.17
CA ILE A 337 2.59 -5.17 6.69
C ILE A 337 2.05 -3.79 6.31
N ILE A 338 0.90 -3.73 5.61
CA ILE A 338 0.24 -2.47 5.24
C ILE A 338 -0.15 -1.69 6.50
N ASN A 339 -0.75 -2.36 7.46
CA ASN A 339 -1.19 -1.73 8.71
C ASN A 339 -0.01 -1.28 9.58
N TYR A 340 1.10 -2.01 9.58
CA TYR A 340 2.35 -1.54 10.20
C TYR A 340 2.86 -0.24 9.58
N CYS A 341 2.85 -0.11 8.26
CA CYS A 341 3.23 1.14 7.60
C CYS A 341 2.30 2.30 8.01
N ASN A 342 1.00 2.05 8.08
CA ASN A 342 0.03 3.05 8.53
C ASN A 342 0.22 3.43 10.01
N GLU A 343 0.61 2.49 10.89
CA GLU A 343 1.00 2.80 12.27
C GLU A 343 2.20 3.76 12.33
N LYS A 344 3.20 3.54 11.48
CA LYS A 344 4.38 4.43 11.41
C LYS A 344 4.03 5.82 10.89
N LEU A 345 3.18 5.92 9.87
CA LEU A 345 2.69 7.21 9.37
C LEU A 345 1.87 7.96 10.42
N GLN A 346 1.06 7.24 11.19
CA GLN A 346 0.30 7.79 12.30
C GLN A 346 1.22 8.28 13.42
N GLN A 347 2.30 7.55 13.72
CA GLN A 347 3.30 7.95 14.70
C GLN A 347 3.96 9.29 14.33
N ILE A 348 4.37 9.46 13.07
CA ILE A 348 4.93 10.74 12.60
C ILE A 348 3.92 11.88 12.73
N PHE A 349 2.66 11.62 12.35
CA PHE A 349 1.62 12.64 12.50
C PHE A 349 1.47 13.11 13.96
N ILE A 350 1.44 12.16 14.91
CA ILE A 350 1.36 12.48 16.34
C ILE A 350 2.60 13.26 16.79
N GLU A 351 3.79 12.84 16.38
CA GLU A 351 5.05 13.50 16.75
C GLU A 351 5.10 14.94 16.23
N LEU A 352 4.86 15.14 14.93
CA LEU A 352 5.02 16.46 14.30
C LEU A 352 3.86 17.43 14.55
N THR A 353 2.65 16.93 14.82
CA THR A 353 1.47 17.79 14.92
C THR A 353 1.00 17.99 16.36
N LEU A 354 1.07 16.95 17.20
CA LEU A 354 0.56 17.04 18.57
C LEU A 354 1.69 17.23 19.60
N LYS A 355 2.76 16.45 19.45
CA LYS A 355 3.83 16.47 20.44
C LYS A 355 4.72 17.71 20.30
N GLU A 356 5.21 17.99 19.09
CA GLU A 356 6.09 19.14 18.87
C GLU A 356 5.39 20.46 19.16
N GLU A 357 4.12 20.62 18.77
CA GLU A 357 3.31 21.80 19.06
C GLU A 357 3.16 22.05 20.58
N GLN A 358 2.79 21.02 21.35
CA GLN A 358 2.67 21.15 22.80
C GLN A 358 4.02 21.42 23.48
N GLU A 359 5.12 20.84 22.99
CA GLU A 359 6.47 21.12 23.48
C GLU A 359 6.91 22.56 23.14
N GLU A 360 6.47 23.10 22.00
CA GLU A 360 6.74 24.48 21.62
C GLU A 360 5.99 25.47 22.50
N TYR A 361 4.71 25.25 22.80
CA TYR A 361 3.94 26.08 23.73
C TYR A 361 4.58 26.13 25.11
N ILE A 362 5.06 25.00 25.63
CA ILE A 362 5.78 24.96 26.91
C ILE A 362 7.10 25.74 26.81
N ARG A 363 7.82 25.67 25.69
CA ARG A 363 9.10 26.36 25.47
C ARG A 363 8.92 27.87 25.36
N GLU A 364 7.83 28.30 24.73
CA GLU A 364 7.47 29.72 24.57
C GLU A 364 6.74 30.32 25.80
N ASP A 365 6.62 29.54 26.90
CA ASP A 365 5.94 29.92 28.15
C ASP A 365 4.47 30.32 27.94
N ILE A 366 3.81 29.65 26.96
CA ILE A 366 2.39 29.81 26.70
C ILE A 366 1.61 28.95 27.71
N GLU A 367 0.62 29.55 28.38
CA GLU A 367 -0.27 28.80 29.26
C GLU A 367 -1.07 27.77 28.47
N TRP A 368 -0.78 26.49 28.69
CA TRP A 368 -1.31 25.39 27.90
C TRP A 368 -1.82 24.26 28.80
N THR A 369 -3.04 23.79 28.54
CA THR A 369 -3.54 22.57 29.17
C THR A 369 -3.11 21.37 28.33
N HIS A 370 -2.27 20.50 28.89
CA HIS A 370 -1.79 19.31 28.17
C HIS A 370 -2.94 18.43 27.67
N ILE A 371 -2.94 18.16 26.37
CA ILE A 371 -3.91 17.26 25.74
C ILE A 371 -3.31 15.86 25.64
N ASP A 372 -3.96 14.91 26.30
CA ASP A 372 -3.59 13.51 26.24
C ASP A 372 -3.98 12.92 24.88
N TYR A 373 -3.06 12.23 24.26
CA TYR A 373 -3.28 11.50 23.01
C TYR A 373 -2.80 10.07 23.12
N PHE A 374 -3.41 9.19 22.35
CA PHE A 374 -2.98 7.79 22.27
C PHE A 374 -1.64 7.70 21.50
N ASN A 375 -0.56 7.40 22.24
CA ASN A 375 0.74 7.18 21.63
C ASN A 375 0.85 5.76 21.10
N ASN A 376 0.76 5.60 19.77
CA ASN A 376 0.85 4.30 19.12
C ASN A 376 2.28 3.72 19.01
N ALA A 377 3.28 4.38 19.60
CA ALA A 377 4.65 3.87 19.66
C ALA A 377 4.73 2.46 20.28
N ILE A 378 3.84 2.16 21.22
CA ILE A 378 3.74 0.84 21.84
C ILE A 378 3.31 -0.26 20.84
N ILE A 379 2.47 0.09 19.86
CA ILE A 379 2.05 -0.82 18.78
C ILE A 379 3.18 -0.97 17.76
N CYS A 380 3.84 0.13 17.41
CA CYS A 380 5.01 0.09 16.54
C CYS A 380 6.09 -0.80 17.14
N ASP A 381 6.38 -0.66 18.44
CA ASP A 381 7.37 -1.49 19.15
C ASP A 381 6.96 -2.97 19.17
N LEU A 382 5.70 -3.29 19.43
CA LEU A 382 5.18 -4.66 19.35
C LEU A 382 5.48 -5.31 17.99
N ILE A 383 5.41 -4.55 16.90
CA ILE A 383 5.63 -5.06 15.55
C ILE A 383 7.11 -5.09 15.18
N GLU A 384 7.84 -3.99 15.43
CA GLU A 384 9.17 -3.75 14.86
C GLU A 384 10.36 -3.92 15.82
N ASN A 385 10.13 -4.17 17.12
CA ASN A 385 11.22 -4.36 18.06
C ASN A 385 12.22 -5.41 17.55
N ASN A 386 13.51 -5.11 17.64
CA ASN A 386 14.55 -5.97 17.05
C ASN A 386 14.74 -7.32 17.76
N THR A 387 14.26 -7.43 18.99
CA THR A 387 14.43 -8.65 19.84
C THR A 387 13.11 -9.42 19.97
N ASN A 388 12.04 -8.72 20.33
CA ASN A 388 10.78 -9.32 20.72
C ASN A 388 9.60 -8.86 19.86
N GLY A 389 9.85 -8.10 18.78
CA GLY A 389 8.82 -7.66 17.85
C GLY A 389 8.33 -8.81 16.97
N ILE A 390 7.10 -8.71 16.52
CA ILE A 390 6.45 -9.75 15.69
C ILE A 390 7.27 -10.04 14.43
N LEU A 391 7.81 -9.01 13.76
CA LEU A 391 8.66 -9.19 12.57
C LEU A 391 9.97 -9.90 12.90
N ALA A 392 10.60 -9.59 14.04
CA ALA A 392 11.83 -10.24 14.46
C ALA A 392 11.61 -11.73 14.76
N MET A 393 10.50 -12.06 15.45
CA MET A 393 10.12 -13.44 15.71
C MET A 393 9.81 -14.22 14.42
N LEU A 394 9.13 -13.59 13.48
CA LEU A 394 8.83 -14.19 12.18
C LEU A 394 10.12 -14.43 11.36
N ASP A 395 11.07 -13.50 11.41
CA ASP A 395 12.38 -13.65 10.77
C ASP A 395 13.20 -14.79 11.37
N GLU A 396 13.16 -14.93 12.71
CA GLU A 396 13.85 -16.01 13.40
C GLU A 396 13.25 -17.38 13.03
N GLU A 397 11.93 -17.48 12.94
CA GLU A 397 11.27 -18.72 12.45
C GLU A 397 11.69 -19.03 11.01
N CYS A 398 11.74 -18.04 10.11
CA CYS A 398 12.25 -18.23 8.74
C CYS A 398 13.71 -18.71 8.68
N LEU A 399 14.53 -18.43 9.71
CA LEU A 399 15.94 -18.79 9.78
C LEU A 399 16.19 -20.15 10.46
N ARG A 400 15.23 -20.64 11.23
CA ARG A 400 15.35 -21.84 12.04
C ARG A 400 15.57 -23.08 11.17
N PRO A 401 16.56 -23.93 11.47
CA PRO A 401 16.72 -25.22 10.80
C PRO A 401 15.62 -26.19 11.27
N GLY A 402 15.00 -26.90 10.35
CA GLY A 402 13.93 -27.88 10.61
C GLY A 402 12.62 -27.57 9.91
N THR A 403 11.57 -28.27 10.27
CA THR A 403 10.20 -27.98 9.81
C THR A 403 9.67 -26.81 10.60
N VAL A 404 9.52 -25.67 9.95
CA VAL A 404 8.91 -24.46 10.49
C VAL A 404 7.54 -24.32 9.87
N THR A 405 6.54 -24.06 10.69
CA THR A 405 5.15 -23.89 10.29
C THR A 405 4.59 -22.57 10.86
N ASP A 406 3.46 -22.15 10.33
CA ASP A 406 2.76 -20.98 10.85
C ASP A 406 2.29 -21.21 12.31
N GLU A 407 2.02 -22.47 12.70
CA GLU A 407 1.67 -22.84 14.06
C GLU A 407 2.84 -22.62 15.04
N THR A 408 4.07 -22.98 14.66
CA THR A 408 5.25 -22.75 15.53
C THR A 408 5.52 -21.25 15.70
N PHE A 409 5.26 -20.45 14.67
CA PHE A 409 5.32 -19.00 14.78
C PHE A 409 4.25 -18.46 15.75
N LEU A 410 2.99 -18.92 15.64
CA LEU A 410 1.92 -18.49 16.53
C LEU A 410 2.17 -18.90 17.99
N GLU A 411 2.70 -20.09 18.23
CA GLU A 411 3.10 -20.53 19.57
C GLU A 411 4.14 -19.58 20.17
N LYS A 412 5.12 -19.14 19.39
CA LYS A 412 6.13 -18.18 19.82
C LYS A 412 5.52 -16.82 20.14
N LEU A 413 4.62 -16.31 19.29
CA LEU A 413 3.86 -15.09 19.56
C LEU A 413 3.08 -15.21 20.88
N ASN A 414 2.43 -16.35 21.12
CA ASN A 414 1.69 -16.62 22.36
C ASN A 414 2.58 -16.63 23.60
N GLN A 415 3.85 -17.03 23.48
CA GLN A 415 4.78 -17.02 24.59
C GLN A 415 5.30 -15.62 24.91
N VAL A 416 5.67 -14.85 23.86
CA VAL A 416 6.33 -13.56 24.02
C VAL A 416 5.33 -12.42 24.21
N CYS A 417 4.23 -12.40 23.45
CA CYS A 417 3.26 -11.32 23.43
C CYS A 417 2.05 -11.55 24.34
N ALA A 418 1.96 -12.66 25.08
CA ALA A 418 0.79 -13.04 25.89
C ALA A 418 0.34 -11.98 26.91
N THR A 419 1.24 -11.14 27.39
CA THR A 419 0.97 -10.09 28.38
C THR A 419 0.90 -8.69 27.78
N HIS A 420 1.07 -8.56 26.45
CA HIS A 420 1.06 -7.27 25.80
C HIS A 420 -0.36 -6.73 25.66
N GLN A 421 -0.61 -5.49 26.10
CA GLN A 421 -1.97 -4.93 26.19
C GLN A 421 -2.68 -4.73 24.84
N HIS A 422 -1.94 -4.67 23.72
CA HIS A 422 -2.47 -4.52 22.36
C HIS A 422 -2.44 -5.80 21.55
N PHE A 423 -2.05 -6.93 22.16
CA PHE A 423 -2.01 -8.23 21.50
C PHE A 423 -3.02 -9.19 22.13
N GLU A 424 -3.80 -9.87 21.33
CA GLU A 424 -4.71 -10.92 21.77
C GLU A 424 -4.54 -12.17 20.93
N SER A 425 -4.54 -13.29 21.59
CA SER A 425 -4.67 -14.63 21.02
C SER A 425 -5.48 -15.49 21.97
N ARG A 426 -5.82 -16.68 21.54
CA ARG A 426 -6.54 -17.62 22.42
C ARG A 426 -5.77 -17.95 23.73
N MET A 427 -4.46 -17.73 23.74
CA MET A 427 -3.59 -18.00 24.90
C MET A 427 -3.26 -16.73 25.71
N SER A 428 -3.75 -15.56 25.30
CA SER A 428 -3.47 -14.30 26.00
C SER A 428 -4.00 -14.30 27.41
N LYS A 429 -3.15 -13.83 28.35
CA LYS A 429 -3.46 -13.71 29.77
C LYS A 429 -3.83 -12.30 30.19
N CYS A 430 -3.63 -11.32 29.34
CA CYS A 430 -3.84 -9.92 29.61
C CYS A 430 -5.10 -9.45 28.91
N SER A 431 -6.23 -9.41 29.61
CA SER A 431 -7.50 -8.98 29.01
C SER A 431 -7.89 -7.60 29.49
N ARG A 432 -7.30 -6.54 28.90
CA ARG A 432 -7.97 -5.24 28.86
C ARG A 432 -9.07 -5.20 27.80
N PHE A 433 -9.04 -6.10 26.83
CA PHE A 433 -9.84 -6.06 25.60
C PHE A 433 -10.68 -7.31 25.39
N LEU A 434 -11.36 -7.82 26.40
CA LEU A 434 -12.25 -8.98 26.33
C LEU A 434 -11.56 -10.36 26.37
N ASN A 435 -12.02 -11.19 27.29
CA ASN A 435 -11.83 -12.64 27.24
C ASN A 435 -12.66 -13.20 26.08
N ASP A 436 -12.22 -12.99 24.85
CA ASP A 436 -12.88 -13.52 23.68
C ASP A 436 -12.41 -14.96 23.46
N THR A 437 -13.10 -15.88 24.11
CA THR A 437 -12.87 -17.32 23.96
C THR A 437 -13.24 -17.83 22.56
N SER A 438 -13.84 -16.98 21.70
CA SER A 438 -14.22 -17.29 20.33
C SER A 438 -13.09 -17.16 19.31
N LEU A 439 -11.91 -16.62 19.70
CA LEU A 439 -10.78 -16.48 18.80
C LEU A 439 -10.36 -17.85 18.20
N PRO A 440 -10.25 -17.96 16.87
CA PRO A 440 -9.73 -19.16 16.22
C PRO A 440 -8.31 -19.51 16.68
N HIS A 441 -7.97 -20.79 16.65
CA HIS A 441 -6.65 -21.27 17.06
C HIS A 441 -5.51 -20.83 16.13
N SER A 442 -5.83 -20.51 14.88
CA SER A 442 -4.89 -20.11 13.84
C SER A 442 -4.77 -18.59 13.65
N CYS A 443 -5.22 -17.80 14.65
CA CYS A 443 -5.29 -16.34 14.52
C CYS A 443 -4.69 -15.64 15.73
N PHE A 444 -4.25 -14.42 15.50
CA PHE A 444 -3.98 -13.43 16.55
C PHE A 444 -4.64 -12.09 16.18
N ARG A 445 -4.86 -11.25 17.17
CA ARG A 445 -5.48 -9.93 16.98
C ARG A 445 -4.59 -8.85 17.56
N ILE A 446 -4.48 -7.75 16.83
CA ILE A 446 -3.80 -6.54 17.29
C ILE A 446 -4.81 -5.41 17.42
N GLN A 447 -4.75 -4.68 18.53
CA GLN A 447 -5.43 -3.41 18.71
C GLN A 447 -4.56 -2.30 18.12
N HIS A 448 -4.82 -1.97 16.85
CA HIS A 448 -4.19 -0.86 16.15
C HIS A 448 -4.82 0.48 16.51
N TYR A 449 -4.20 1.60 16.08
CA TYR A 449 -4.76 2.94 16.25
C TYR A 449 -6.13 3.09 15.56
N ALA A 450 -6.33 2.42 14.43
CA ALA A 450 -7.57 2.50 13.64
C ALA A 450 -8.60 1.42 13.97
N GLY A 451 -8.30 0.50 14.90
CA GLY A 451 -9.22 -0.55 15.33
C GLY A 451 -8.58 -1.91 15.55
N LYS A 452 -9.40 -2.89 15.90
CA LYS A 452 -8.97 -4.28 16.12
C LYS A 452 -8.93 -5.03 14.81
N VAL A 453 -7.78 -5.64 14.51
CA VAL A 453 -7.61 -6.45 13.30
C VAL A 453 -7.26 -7.87 13.68
N LEU A 454 -8.04 -8.82 13.18
CA LEU A 454 -7.79 -10.25 13.32
C LEU A 454 -6.94 -10.73 12.15
N TYR A 455 -5.76 -11.27 12.44
CA TYR A 455 -4.84 -11.81 11.45
C TYR A 455 -4.83 -13.32 11.47
N GLN A 456 -4.97 -13.94 10.31
CA GLN A 456 -4.81 -15.36 10.12
C GLN A 456 -3.34 -15.66 9.82
N VAL A 457 -2.72 -16.54 10.61
CA VAL A 457 -1.28 -16.83 10.48
C VAL A 457 -0.92 -17.65 9.25
N GLU A 458 -1.92 -18.24 8.58
CA GLU A 458 -1.69 -19.07 7.39
C GLU A 458 -0.90 -18.33 6.32
N GLY A 459 0.27 -18.87 5.98
CA GLY A 459 1.16 -18.33 4.97
C GLY A 459 2.11 -17.22 5.45
N PHE A 460 2.10 -16.83 6.73
CA PHE A 460 2.99 -15.78 7.24
C PHE A 460 4.47 -16.13 7.07
N VAL A 461 4.85 -17.35 7.46
CA VAL A 461 6.24 -17.81 7.35
C VAL A 461 6.69 -17.89 5.90
N ASP A 462 5.88 -18.46 5.02
CA ASP A 462 6.21 -18.59 3.60
C ASP A 462 6.30 -17.24 2.89
N LYS A 463 5.36 -16.32 3.15
CA LYS A 463 5.32 -14.98 2.57
C LYS A 463 6.48 -14.13 3.06
N ASN A 464 6.83 -14.20 4.34
CA ASN A 464 7.97 -13.48 4.90
C ASN A 464 9.30 -14.04 4.42
N ASN A 465 9.39 -15.35 4.28
CA ASN A 465 10.61 -16.03 3.84
C ASN A 465 11.07 -15.58 2.45
N ASP A 466 10.13 -15.27 1.56
CA ASP A 466 10.28 -14.69 0.21
C ASP A 466 11.64 -14.94 -0.49
N LEU A 467 12.17 -16.14 -0.30
CA LEU A 467 13.47 -16.49 -0.87
C LEU A 467 13.35 -16.60 -2.38
N LEU A 468 14.05 -15.73 -3.06
CA LEU A 468 14.38 -15.91 -4.45
C LEU A 468 15.42 -17.02 -4.54
N TYR A 469 15.00 -18.20 -4.97
CA TYR A 469 15.93 -19.32 -5.17
C TYR A 469 17.01 -18.92 -6.17
N ARG A 470 18.27 -19.10 -5.77
CA ARG A 470 19.47 -18.75 -6.54
C ARG A 470 19.42 -19.25 -7.98
N ASP A 471 18.94 -20.47 -8.18
CA ASP A 471 18.81 -21.09 -9.50
C ASP A 471 17.87 -20.29 -10.41
N LEU A 472 16.76 -19.76 -9.87
CA LEU A 472 15.82 -18.92 -10.61
C LEU A 472 16.42 -17.54 -10.91
N SER A 473 17.08 -16.89 -9.96
CA SER A 473 17.74 -15.61 -10.21
C SER A 473 18.84 -15.76 -11.26
N GLN A 474 19.61 -16.84 -11.22
CA GLN A 474 20.65 -17.12 -12.23
C GLN A 474 20.04 -17.44 -13.60
N ALA A 475 18.89 -18.13 -13.66
CA ALA A 475 18.19 -18.38 -14.90
C ALA A 475 17.66 -17.07 -15.51
N MET A 476 17.07 -16.19 -14.68
CA MET A 476 16.58 -14.86 -15.11
C MET A 476 17.73 -13.96 -15.56
N TRP A 477 18.86 -13.96 -14.86
CA TRP A 477 20.08 -13.23 -15.29
C TRP A 477 20.61 -13.69 -16.64
N LYS A 478 20.47 -14.97 -16.99
CA LYS A 478 20.88 -15.53 -18.28
C LYS A 478 19.90 -15.23 -19.42
N ALA A 479 18.75 -14.61 -19.13
CA ALA A 479 17.80 -14.23 -20.15
C ALA A 479 18.43 -13.33 -21.21
N SER A 480 18.08 -13.51 -22.47
CA SER A 480 18.43 -12.59 -23.55
C SER A 480 17.58 -11.33 -23.52
N HIS A 481 16.41 -11.38 -22.87
CA HIS A 481 15.53 -10.24 -22.70
C HIS A 481 16.12 -9.23 -21.71
N ALA A 482 16.48 -8.04 -22.20
CA ALA A 482 17.26 -7.03 -21.44
C ALA A 482 16.55 -6.61 -20.15
N LEU A 483 15.23 -6.40 -20.18
CA LEU A 483 14.45 -6.02 -19.00
C LEU A 483 14.51 -7.11 -17.93
N ILE A 484 14.24 -8.39 -18.27
CA ILE A 484 14.31 -9.49 -17.31
C ILE A 484 15.72 -9.58 -16.68
N LYS A 485 16.76 -9.50 -17.48
CA LYS A 485 18.13 -9.51 -17.00
C LYS A 485 18.41 -8.38 -16.01
N SER A 486 17.89 -7.18 -16.26
CA SER A 486 18.08 -6.01 -15.38
C SER A 486 17.32 -6.13 -14.05
N LEU A 487 16.21 -6.85 -14.03
CA LEU A 487 15.36 -7.05 -12.84
C LEU A 487 15.96 -8.05 -11.82
N PHE A 488 16.94 -8.87 -12.23
CA PHE A 488 17.56 -9.91 -11.39
C PHE A 488 19.08 -9.78 -11.30
N PRO A 489 19.61 -8.63 -10.83
CA PRO A 489 21.06 -8.40 -10.75
C PRO A 489 21.76 -9.35 -9.78
N GLU A 490 21.06 -9.90 -8.78
CA GLU A 490 21.56 -10.87 -7.81
C GLU A 490 21.86 -12.23 -8.45
N GLY A 491 21.28 -12.52 -9.61
CA GLY A 491 21.59 -13.72 -10.40
C GLY A 491 22.95 -13.68 -11.10
N ASN A 492 23.64 -12.54 -11.09
CA ASN A 492 24.96 -12.39 -11.69
C ASN A 492 26.01 -13.26 -10.96
N PRO A 493 26.64 -14.24 -11.63
CA PRO A 493 27.63 -15.11 -11.01
C PRO A 493 28.83 -14.38 -10.44
N ALA A 494 29.17 -13.19 -10.96
CA ALA A 494 30.29 -12.37 -10.49
C ALA A 494 29.98 -11.57 -9.21
N LYS A 495 28.67 -11.42 -8.85
CA LYS A 495 28.22 -10.68 -7.67
C LYS A 495 27.65 -11.58 -6.57
N ILE A 496 28.12 -12.81 -6.48
CA ILE A 496 27.61 -13.79 -5.52
C ILE A 496 27.83 -13.30 -4.09
N ASN A 497 26.76 -12.92 -3.42
CA ASN A 497 26.77 -12.67 -1.99
C ASN A 497 26.44 -13.99 -1.28
N LEU A 498 27.34 -14.47 -0.41
CA LEU A 498 27.16 -15.71 0.36
C LEU A 498 26.15 -15.55 1.52
N LYS A 499 25.79 -14.29 1.84
CA LYS A 499 24.79 -14.02 2.88
C LYS A 499 23.38 -14.29 2.33
N ARG A 500 22.54 -14.86 3.19
CA ARG A 500 21.12 -15.02 2.90
C ARG A 500 20.49 -13.65 2.64
N PRO A 501 19.63 -13.49 1.62
CA PRO A 501 18.86 -12.27 1.42
C PRO A 501 17.99 -11.99 2.66
N PRO A 502 17.76 -10.72 3.01
CA PRO A 502 16.82 -10.37 4.07
C PRO A 502 15.42 -10.83 3.71
N THR A 503 14.60 -11.12 4.72
CA THR A 503 13.20 -11.50 4.57
C THR A 503 12.37 -10.33 4.03
N ALA A 504 11.15 -10.60 3.56
CA ALA A 504 10.22 -9.56 3.09
C ALA A 504 9.92 -8.54 4.21
N GLY A 505 9.64 -9.01 5.43
CA GLY A 505 9.38 -8.16 6.58
C GLY A 505 10.57 -7.29 6.97
N SER A 506 11.79 -7.86 6.97
CA SER A 506 13.02 -7.09 7.22
C SER A 506 13.28 -6.03 6.16
N GLN A 507 13.07 -6.34 4.88
CA GLN A 507 13.21 -5.38 3.77
C GLN A 507 12.17 -4.26 3.89
N PHE A 508 10.92 -4.62 4.16
CA PHE A 508 9.83 -3.66 4.33
C PHE A 508 10.08 -2.73 5.52
N LYS A 509 10.48 -3.28 6.67
CA LYS A 509 10.86 -2.49 7.86
C LYS A 509 11.96 -1.47 7.53
N ALA A 510 13.00 -1.87 6.81
CA ALA A 510 14.08 -0.96 6.39
C ALA A 510 13.58 0.13 5.42
N SER A 511 12.69 -0.22 4.49
CA SER A 511 12.08 0.72 3.55
C SER A 511 11.18 1.72 4.27
N VAL A 512 10.36 1.26 5.21
CA VAL A 512 9.51 2.11 6.05
C VAL A 512 10.36 3.05 6.89
N ALA A 513 11.43 2.56 7.54
CA ALA A 513 12.33 3.41 8.32
C ALA A 513 13.00 4.50 7.45
N THR A 514 13.38 4.17 6.22
CA THR A 514 13.93 5.15 5.26
C THR A 514 12.88 6.17 4.84
N LEU A 515 11.65 5.73 4.56
CA LEU A 515 10.52 6.61 4.25
C LEU A 515 10.26 7.58 5.40
N MET A 516 10.16 7.07 6.64
CA MET A 516 9.93 7.89 7.84
C MET A 516 11.02 8.96 8.01
N LYS A 517 12.29 8.58 7.87
CA LYS A 517 13.42 9.52 7.92
C LYS A 517 13.30 10.61 6.85
N ASN A 518 12.91 10.25 5.63
CA ASN A 518 12.72 11.21 4.56
C ASN A 518 11.55 12.17 4.85
N LEU A 519 10.44 11.67 5.38
CA LEU A 519 9.27 12.49 5.73
C LEU A 519 9.58 13.47 6.86
N GLN A 520 10.31 13.05 7.90
CA GLN A 520 10.72 13.91 9.02
C GLN A 520 11.61 15.07 8.61
N THR A 521 12.30 15.00 7.46
CA THR A 521 13.13 16.10 6.94
C THR A 521 12.35 17.11 6.08
N LYS A 522 11.07 16.88 5.83
CA LYS A 522 10.22 17.70 4.97
C LYS A 522 9.16 18.42 5.80
N ASN A 523 8.59 19.48 5.24
CA ASN A 523 7.45 20.14 5.84
C ASN A 523 6.17 19.37 5.50
N PRO A 524 5.46 18.74 6.46
CA PRO A 524 4.33 17.89 6.17
C PRO A 524 3.03 18.68 6.00
N ASN A 525 2.27 18.34 4.96
CA ASN A 525 0.91 18.80 4.74
C ASN A 525 -0.01 17.58 4.77
N TYR A 526 -1.12 17.65 5.48
CA TYR A 526 -1.96 16.47 5.73
C TYR A 526 -3.31 16.58 5.07
N ILE A 527 -3.73 15.51 4.35
CA ILE A 527 -5.08 15.32 3.86
C ILE A 527 -5.60 14.01 4.44
N ARG A 528 -6.73 14.06 5.16
CA ARG A 528 -7.37 12.89 5.75
C ARG A 528 -8.68 12.58 5.03
N TYR A 529 -8.80 11.35 4.58
CA TYR A 529 -9.97 10.85 3.88
C TYR A 529 -10.85 10.00 4.77
N PHE A 530 -12.15 10.28 4.75
CA PHE A 530 -13.19 9.49 5.43
C PHE A 530 -14.14 8.87 4.43
N TRP A 531 -14.61 7.68 4.77
CA TRP A 531 -15.62 6.98 3.99
C TRP A 531 -17.02 7.44 4.39
N HIS A 532 -17.79 7.95 3.44
CA HIS A 532 -19.13 8.55 3.68
C HIS A 532 -20.13 7.58 4.33
N MET A 533 -20.09 6.28 4.03
CA MET A 533 -21.00 5.30 4.64
C MET A 533 -20.87 5.24 6.16
N LYS A 534 -19.71 5.58 6.73
CA LYS A 534 -19.51 5.61 8.17
C LYS A 534 -20.19 6.82 8.83
N LEU A 535 -20.33 7.94 8.15
CA LEU A 535 -21.04 9.11 8.67
C LEU A 535 -22.53 8.83 8.92
N SER A 536 -23.14 7.90 8.17
CA SER A 536 -24.56 7.53 8.32
C SER A 536 -24.81 6.44 9.39
N GLN A 537 -23.76 5.70 9.80
CA GLN A 537 -23.84 4.58 10.75
C GLN A 537 -23.47 4.95 12.19
N PHE A 538 -23.01 6.17 12.44
CA PHE A 538 -22.72 6.63 13.80
C PHE A 538 -24.03 6.86 14.58
N LYS A 539 -24.61 5.78 15.10
CA LYS A 539 -25.40 5.79 16.31
C LYS A 539 -24.46 5.38 17.44
N CYS A 540 -24.46 6.18 18.48
CA CYS A 540 -23.67 6.10 19.68
C CYS A 540 -23.71 4.70 20.32
N GLU A 541 -22.90 3.76 19.84
CA GLU A 541 -22.57 2.50 20.51
C GLU A 541 -21.08 2.25 20.30
N SER A 542 -20.38 2.09 21.40
CA SER A 542 -18.94 1.87 21.56
C SER A 542 -18.36 0.83 20.62
N THR A 543 -17.81 1.23 19.48
CA THR A 543 -17.10 0.35 18.56
C THR A 543 -15.69 0.91 18.27
N PRO A 544 -14.71 0.06 17.90
CA PRO A 544 -13.29 0.42 17.76
C PRO A 544 -12.95 1.47 16.70
N LYS A 545 -13.96 2.07 16.05
CA LYS A 545 -13.82 3.13 15.03
C LYS A 545 -13.60 4.54 15.63
N GLU A 546 -13.65 4.65 16.95
CA GLU A 546 -13.54 5.91 17.71
C GLU A 546 -12.17 6.59 17.61
N TYR A 547 -11.08 5.81 17.42
CA TYR A 547 -9.74 6.38 17.48
C TYR A 547 -9.38 7.34 16.34
N HIS A 548 -9.89 7.12 15.14
CA HIS A 548 -9.63 8.04 14.02
C HIS A 548 -10.38 9.37 14.19
N PHE A 549 -11.61 9.31 14.69
CA PHE A 549 -12.40 10.49 15.02
C PHE A 549 -11.85 11.20 16.25
N SER A 550 -11.54 10.44 17.30
CA SER A 550 -10.96 10.97 18.53
C SER A 550 -9.65 11.72 18.26
N LEU A 551 -8.82 11.24 17.35
CA LEU A 551 -7.57 11.93 17.01
C LEU A 551 -7.81 13.22 16.22
N CYS A 552 -8.73 13.25 15.27
CA CYS A 552 -9.10 14.47 14.57
C CYS A 552 -9.80 15.45 15.51
N PHE A 553 -10.61 14.93 16.44
CA PHE A 553 -11.25 15.73 17.47
C PHE A 553 -10.22 16.33 18.43
N ASN A 554 -9.26 15.53 18.94
CA ASN A 554 -8.20 16.02 19.80
C ASN A 554 -7.31 17.05 19.10
N LEU A 555 -7.05 16.88 17.79
CA LEU A 555 -6.35 17.89 16.99
C LEU A 555 -7.15 19.19 16.92
N SER A 556 -8.48 19.11 16.72
CA SER A 556 -9.34 20.29 16.69
C SER A 556 -9.34 21.03 18.03
N VAL A 557 -9.37 20.29 19.14
CA VAL A 557 -9.27 20.87 20.50
C VAL A 557 -7.91 21.55 20.68
N ALA A 558 -6.81 20.86 20.34
CA ALA A 558 -5.46 21.41 20.45
C ALA A 558 -5.29 22.72 19.67
N GLN A 559 -5.79 22.75 18.43
CA GLN A 559 -5.70 23.95 17.59
C GLN A 559 -6.67 25.06 17.99
N ALA A 560 -7.85 24.73 18.53
CA ALA A 560 -8.82 25.72 19.01
C ALA A 560 -8.36 26.41 20.31
N GLU A 561 -7.67 25.68 21.19
CA GLU A 561 -7.16 26.24 22.45
C GLU A 561 -5.84 27.01 22.27
N GLY A 562 -5.07 26.75 21.18
CA GLY A 562 -3.84 27.45 20.82
C GLY A 562 -4.02 28.76 20.03
N ASN A 563 -5.25 29.09 19.62
CA ASN A 563 -5.64 30.35 18.98
C ASN A 563 -6.39 31.24 19.97
#